data_07254b4fade2c0abffdfd84f17be19be
#
_entry.id   07254b4fade2c0abffdfd84f17be19be
#
_cell.length_a   1.000
_cell.length_b   1.000
_cell.length_c   1.000
_cell.angle_alpha   90.00
_cell.angle_beta   90.00
_cell.angle_gamma   90.00
#
_symmetry.space_group_name_H-M   'P 1'
#
loop_
_entity.id
_entity.type
_entity.pdbx_description
1 polymer ?
#
loop_
_entity_poly.entity_id
_entity_poly.type
_entity_poly.pdbx_seq_one_letter_code
_entity_poly.pdbx_strand_id
1 'polypeptide(L)'
;MSFVWFLVGFAAMVVFASFFEWTLHRFVLHRPLWFFRYPFNAHAMVHHRAFRADRTYHVQNRTDEGKIPMNWWNGPALILAGCLPFTGLAAFISWWFLLGAFAAACGYYTTYEYLHWCMHKPQHRLVERSGIFFVLNGHHLLHHRYMHKNFNVVLPLADLCLNTLLVRSKVCFAQARGDHVPDVQPRARSDT
;
A
#
# COMPACT_ATOMS: atom_id res chain seq x y z
N MET A 1 5.69 -27.21 -20.10
CA MET A 1 6.50 -25.98 -20.22
C MET A 1 5.67 -24.70 -20.04
N SER A 2 4.49 -24.59 -20.60
CA SER A 2 3.65 -23.37 -20.51
C SER A 2 3.29 -22.93 -19.08
N PHE A 3 2.92 -23.86 -18.22
CA PHE A 3 2.55 -23.57 -16.83
C PHE A 3 3.73 -23.06 -15.97
N VAL A 4 4.94 -23.56 -16.25
CA VAL A 4 6.15 -23.07 -15.56
C VAL A 4 6.38 -21.58 -15.87
N TRP A 5 6.26 -21.20 -17.13
CA TRP A 5 6.40 -19.80 -17.52
C TRP A 5 5.32 -18.90 -16.92
N PHE A 6 4.10 -19.40 -16.78
CA PHE A 6 3.04 -18.69 -16.04
C PHE A 6 3.45 -18.42 -14.59
N LEU A 7 3.92 -19.43 -13.87
CA LEU A 7 4.36 -19.28 -12.48
C LEU A 7 5.56 -18.33 -12.35
N VAL A 8 6.51 -18.41 -13.28
CA VAL A 8 7.67 -17.50 -13.32
C VAL A 8 7.24 -16.07 -13.55
N GLY A 9 6.35 -15.82 -14.52
CA GLY A 9 5.80 -14.48 -14.77
C GLY A 9 5.00 -13.93 -13.59
N PHE A 10 4.21 -14.79 -12.96
CA PHE A 10 3.45 -14.44 -11.76
C PHE A 10 4.39 -14.02 -10.60
N ALA A 11 5.37 -14.84 -10.28
CA ALA A 11 6.33 -14.55 -9.19
C ALA A 11 7.16 -13.30 -9.49
N ALA A 12 7.64 -13.14 -10.72
CA ALA A 12 8.39 -11.97 -11.15
C ALA A 12 7.56 -10.68 -11.01
N MET A 13 6.29 -10.73 -11.40
CA MET A 13 5.39 -9.58 -11.26
C MET A 13 5.11 -9.25 -9.80
N VAL A 14 4.91 -10.21 -8.90
CA VAL A 14 4.70 -9.95 -7.47
C VAL A 14 5.88 -9.19 -6.87
N VAL A 15 7.11 -9.60 -7.19
CA VAL A 15 8.32 -8.89 -6.78
C VAL A 15 8.36 -7.48 -7.39
N PHE A 16 8.19 -7.38 -8.71
CA PHE A 16 8.17 -6.10 -9.41
C PHE A 16 7.10 -5.16 -8.87
N ALA A 17 5.90 -5.65 -8.59
CA ALA A 17 4.78 -4.86 -8.09
C ALA A 17 5.08 -4.20 -6.73
N SER A 18 5.85 -4.87 -5.85
CA SER A 18 6.31 -4.24 -4.60
C SER A 18 7.19 -3.02 -4.85
N PHE A 19 8.15 -3.10 -5.80
CA PHE A 19 9.01 -1.97 -6.15
C PHE A 19 8.24 -0.89 -6.93
N PHE A 20 7.31 -1.29 -7.78
CA PHE A 20 6.44 -0.39 -8.53
C PHE A 20 5.51 0.40 -7.60
N GLU A 21 4.85 -0.27 -6.66
CA GLU A 21 4.04 0.35 -5.61
C GLU A 21 4.87 1.36 -4.80
N TRP A 22 6.05 0.96 -4.31
CA TRP A 22 6.93 1.82 -3.55
C TRP A 22 7.34 3.07 -4.36
N THR A 23 7.69 2.89 -5.63
CA THR A 23 8.10 3.99 -6.51
C THR A 23 6.96 4.97 -6.74
N LEU A 24 5.77 4.46 -7.07
CA LEU A 24 4.57 5.29 -7.25
C LEU A 24 4.19 6.00 -5.95
N HIS A 25 4.16 5.27 -4.85
CA HIS A 25 3.77 5.82 -3.57
C HIS A 25 4.71 6.96 -3.16
N ARG A 26 6.02 6.75 -3.23
CA ARG A 26 7.01 7.73 -2.83
C ARG A 26 7.10 8.94 -3.77
N PHE A 27 7.09 8.73 -5.08
CA PHE A 27 7.42 9.77 -6.06
C PHE A 27 6.23 10.35 -6.81
N VAL A 28 5.08 9.70 -6.79
CA VAL A 28 3.87 10.15 -7.48
C VAL A 28 2.76 10.52 -6.50
N LEU A 29 2.57 9.72 -5.43
CA LEU A 29 1.51 9.97 -4.45
C LEU A 29 1.95 10.98 -3.37
N HIS A 30 3.24 11.01 -3.00
CA HIS A 30 3.78 11.93 -1.98
C HIS A 30 4.56 13.13 -2.53
N ARG A 31 4.73 13.25 -3.85
CA ARG A 31 5.39 14.40 -4.49
C ARG A 31 4.54 14.95 -5.63
N PRO A 32 4.31 16.27 -5.67
CA PRO A 32 3.54 16.87 -6.75
C PRO A 32 4.37 16.86 -8.04
N LEU A 33 3.94 16.11 -9.04
CA LEU A 33 4.48 16.21 -10.38
C LEU A 33 3.93 17.48 -11.03
N TRP A 34 4.77 18.26 -11.70
CA TRP A 34 4.38 19.57 -12.26
C TRP A 34 3.26 19.44 -13.31
N PHE A 35 3.24 18.35 -14.06
CA PHE A 35 2.27 18.09 -15.14
C PHE A 35 1.10 17.16 -14.71
N PHE A 36 1.19 16.45 -13.57
CA PHE A 36 0.19 15.48 -13.12
C PHE A 36 0.03 15.47 -11.60
N ARG A 37 -0.67 16.46 -11.08
CA ARG A 37 -0.86 16.65 -9.63
C ARG A 37 -1.98 15.82 -9.02
N TYR A 38 -2.82 15.19 -9.86
CA TYR A 38 -4.00 14.46 -9.37
C TYR A 38 -3.66 13.39 -8.31
N PRO A 39 -2.68 12.47 -8.51
CA PRO A 39 -2.39 11.44 -7.50
C PRO A 39 -1.92 12.03 -6.17
N PHE A 40 -1.05 13.04 -6.22
CA PHE A 40 -0.59 13.76 -5.04
C PHE A 40 -1.75 14.43 -4.29
N ASN A 41 -2.64 15.12 -4.99
CA ASN A 41 -3.78 15.77 -4.37
C ASN A 41 -4.73 14.75 -3.74
N ALA A 42 -5.06 13.66 -4.43
CA ALA A 42 -5.94 12.62 -3.92
C ALA A 42 -5.35 11.91 -2.70
N HIS A 43 -4.06 11.57 -2.74
CA HIS A 43 -3.42 10.80 -1.69
C HIS A 43 -2.86 11.69 -0.55
N ALA A 44 -1.86 12.53 -0.81
CA ALA A 44 -1.20 13.30 0.24
C ALA A 44 -2.08 14.42 0.82
N MET A 45 -2.88 15.09 -0.05
CA MET A 45 -3.65 16.26 0.37
C MET A 45 -5.08 15.94 0.84
N VAL A 46 -5.68 14.83 0.38
CA VAL A 46 -7.02 14.43 0.79
C VAL A 46 -6.96 13.23 1.74
N HIS A 47 -6.40 12.10 1.30
CA HIS A 47 -6.38 10.86 2.06
C HIS A 47 -5.59 11.01 3.38
N HIS A 48 -4.31 11.42 3.37
CA HIS A 48 -3.51 11.59 4.58
C HIS A 48 -3.99 12.70 5.51
N ARG A 49 -4.75 13.68 5.00
CA ARG A 49 -5.37 14.69 5.86
C ARG A 49 -6.64 14.19 6.55
N ALA A 50 -7.38 13.30 5.89
CA ALA A 50 -8.57 12.67 6.46
C ALA A 50 -8.19 11.58 7.46
N PHE A 51 -7.20 10.75 7.11
CA PHE A 51 -6.74 9.60 7.90
C PHE A 51 -5.35 9.86 8.48
N ARG A 52 -5.28 10.26 9.75
CA ARG A 52 -4.02 10.50 10.44
C ARG A 52 -3.69 9.31 11.34
N ALA A 53 -2.45 9.22 11.82
CA ALA A 53 -2.03 8.20 12.78
C ALA A 53 -2.51 8.49 14.21
N ASP A 54 -3.77 8.86 14.36
CA ASP A 54 -4.49 9.11 15.59
C ASP A 54 -5.89 8.48 15.53
N ARG A 55 -6.82 8.93 16.34
CA ARG A 55 -8.22 8.44 16.32
C ARG A 55 -8.93 8.62 14.97
N THR A 56 -8.40 9.44 14.06
CA THR A 56 -8.98 9.64 12.72
C THR A 56 -8.41 8.65 11.69
N TYR A 57 -7.54 7.72 12.08
CA TYR A 57 -7.02 6.69 11.18
C TYR A 57 -8.12 5.83 10.56
N HIS A 58 -9.20 5.61 11.29
CA HIS A 58 -10.37 4.91 10.77
C HIS A 58 -11.45 5.92 10.36
N VAL A 59 -12.31 5.50 9.43
CA VAL A 59 -13.49 6.25 8.97
C VAL A 59 -14.32 6.74 10.16
N GLN A 60 -14.56 8.04 10.23
CA GLN A 60 -15.40 8.65 11.24
C GLN A 60 -16.82 8.93 10.70
N ASN A 61 -16.95 9.25 9.42
CA ASN A 61 -18.19 9.61 8.76
C ASN A 61 -18.32 8.92 7.39
N ARG A 62 -19.54 8.74 6.89
CA ARG A 62 -19.78 8.15 5.56
C ARG A 62 -19.08 8.90 4.42
N THR A 63 -18.91 10.20 4.53
CA THR A 63 -18.21 11.03 3.54
C THR A 63 -16.71 10.72 3.45
N ASP A 64 -16.13 10.12 4.49
CA ASP A 64 -14.71 9.74 4.48
C ASP A 64 -14.45 8.47 3.67
N GLU A 65 -15.46 7.62 3.51
CA GLU A 65 -15.32 6.37 2.77
C GLU A 65 -14.83 6.60 1.33
N GLY A 66 -15.33 7.62 0.66
CA GLY A 66 -14.90 8.00 -0.69
C GLY A 66 -13.46 8.51 -0.80
N LYS A 67 -12.77 8.71 0.32
CA LYS A 67 -11.37 9.17 0.37
C LYS A 67 -10.37 8.01 0.49
N ILE A 68 -10.85 6.77 0.64
CA ILE A 68 -9.99 5.60 0.77
C ILE A 68 -9.59 5.05 -0.60
N PRO A 69 -10.54 4.69 -1.51
CA PRO A 69 -10.20 4.06 -2.76
C PRO A 69 -9.61 5.06 -3.75
N MET A 70 -8.78 4.56 -4.64
CA MET A 70 -8.41 5.30 -5.84
C MET A 70 -9.60 5.36 -6.81
N ASN A 71 -9.62 6.34 -7.71
CA ASN A 71 -10.61 6.34 -8.79
C ASN A 71 -10.53 5.06 -9.64
N TRP A 72 -11.66 4.57 -10.10
CA TRP A 72 -11.80 3.30 -10.81
C TRP A 72 -10.85 3.11 -12.01
N TRP A 73 -10.51 4.19 -12.72
CA TRP A 73 -9.60 4.14 -13.87
C TRP A 73 -8.13 3.94 -13.48
N ASN A 74 -7.74 4.20 -12.23
CA ASN A 74 -6.35 3.99 -11.78
C ASN A 74 -5.97 2.51 -11.85
N GLY A 75 -6.88 1.60 -11.50
CA GLY A 75 -6.63 0.16 -11.59
C GLY A 75 -6.18 -0.29 -12.98
N PRO A 76 -7.02 -0.12 -14.01
CA PRO A 76 -6.62 -0.44 -15.38
C PRO A 76 -5.31 0.25 -15.81
N ALA A 77 -5.15 1.53 -15.50
CA ALA A 77 -3.95 2.28 -15.88
C ALA A 77 -2.67 1.73 -15.21
N LEU A 78 -2.73 1.42 -13.92
CA LEU A 78 -1.58 0.89 -13.18
C LEU A 78 -1.25 -0.55 -13.57
N ILE A 79 -2.26 -1.40 -13.82
CA ILE A 79 -2.06 -2.76 -14.31
C ILE A 79 -1.39 -2.73 -15.68
N LEU A 80 -1.87 -1.91 -16.60
CA LEU A 80 -1.26 -1.76 -17.93
C LEU A 80 0.17 -1.23 -17.84
N ALA A 81 0.40 -0.17 -17.07
CA ALA A 81 1.73 0.39 -16.87
C ALA A 81 2.71 -0.62 -16.25
N GLY A 82 2.27 -1.38 -15.25
CA GLY A 82 3.06 -2.44 -14.62
C GLY A 82 3.38 -3.59 -15.55
N CYS A 83 2.48 -3.93 -16.49
CA CYS A 83 2.70 -5.00 -17.46
C CYS A 83 3.62 -4.61 -18.64
N LEU A 84 3.84 -3.32 -18.90
CA LEU A 84 4.65 -2.87 -20.05
C LEU A 84 6.05 -3.52 -20.13
N PRO A 85 6.86 -3.60 -19.05
CA PRO A 85 8.15 -4.27 -19.10
C PRO A 85 8.05 -5.77 -19.43
N PHE A 86 6.95 -6.40 -19.00
CA PHE A 86 6.70 -7.83 -19.20
C PHE A 86 6.27 -8.17 -20.62
N THR A 87 5.63 -7.22 -21.34
CA THR A 87 5.28 -7.43 -22.75
C THR A 87 6.52 -7.57 -23.63
N GLY A 88 7.53 -6.75 -23.43
CA GLY A 88 8.81 -6.87 -24.12
C GLY A 88 9.50 -8.20 -23.84
N LEU A 89 9.55 -8.62 -22.58
CA LEU A 89 10.15 -9.89 -22.19
C LEU A 89 9.38 -11.09 -22.73
N ALA A 90 8.07 -11.03 -22.80
CA ALA A 90 7.23 -12.12 -23.27
C ALA A 90 7.50 -12.49 -24.73
N ALA A 91 7.90 -11.53 -25.56
CA ALA A 91 8.27 -11.76 -26.97
C ALA A 91 9.47 -12.72 -27.10
N PHE A 92 10.38 -12.75 -26.11
CA PHE A 92 11.56 -13.60 -26.09
C PHE A 92 11.39 -14.88 -25.24
N ILE A 93 10.42 -14.89 -24.31
CA ILE A 93 10.24 -15.98 -23.37
C ILE A 93 9.01 -16.83 -23.75
N SER A 94 7.80 -16.28 -23.48
CA SER A 94 6.52 -16.97 -23.74
C SER A 94 5.35 -16.06 -23.39
N TRP A 95 4.25 -16.18 -24.13
CA TRP A 95 2.98 -15.53 -23.77
C TRP A 95 2.39 -15.98 -22.42
N TRP A 96 2.70 -17.20 -21.98
CA TRP A 96 2.33 -17.69 -20.65
C TRP A 96 3.00 -16.89 -19.54
N PHE A 97 4.22 -16.42 -19.77
CA PHE A 97 4.91 -15.51 -18.84
C PHE A 97 4.13 -14.20 -18.67
N LEU A 98 3.70 -13.58 -19.78
CA LEU A 98 2.88 -12.35 -19.71
C LEU A 98 1.53 -12.61 -19.04
N LEU A 99 0.88 -13.73 -19.34
CA LEU A 99 -0.40 -14.07 -18.71
C LEU A 99 -0.26 -14.22 -17.19
N GLY A 100 0.80 -14.87 -16.72
CA GLY A 100 1.11 -14.97 -15.29
C GLY A 100 1.37 -13.61 -14.65
N ALA A 101 2.16 -12.76 -15.32
CA ALA A 101 2.42 -11.40 -14.87
C ALA A 101 1.14 -10.56 -14.80
N PHE A 102 0.28 -10.63 -15.81
CA PHE A 102 -1.00 -9.93 -15.82
C PHE A 102 -1.94 -10.38 -14.69
N ALA A 103 -2.05 -11.70 -14.48
CA ALA A 103 -2.85 -12.25 -13.37
C ALA A 103 -2.33 -11.77 -12.01
N ALA A 104 -0.99 -11.73 -11.82
CA ALA A 104 -0.39 -11.21 -10.60
C ALA A 104 -0.61 -9.71 -10.43
N ALA A 105 -0.52 -8.91 -11.50
CA ALA A 105 -0.79 -7.47 -11.44
C ALA A 105 -2.23 -7.17 -11.02
N CYS A 106 -3.20 -7.89 -11.60
CA CYS A 106 -4.61 -7.78 -11.21
C CYS A 106 -4.82 -8.17 -9.75
N GLY A 107 -4.26 -9.30 -9.32
CA GLY A 107 -4.34 -9.78 -7.94
C GLY A 107 -3.70 -8.82 -6.96
N TYR A 108 -2.53 -8.29 -7.28
CA TYR A 108 -1.81 -7.34 -6.43
C TYR A 108 -2.59 -6.04 -6.24
N TYR A 109 -3.10 -5.45 -7.33
CA TYR A 109 -3.90 -4.23 -7.26
C TYR A 109 -5.20 -4.43 -6.47
N THR A 110 -5.92 -5.53 -6.73
CA THR A 110 -7.14 -5.86 -5.98
C THR A 110 -6.85 -6.06 -4.49
N THR A 111 -5.74 -6.73 -4.17
CA THR A 111 -5.30 -6.93 -2.78
C THR A 111 -4.95 -5.59 -2.13
N TYR A 112 -4.26 -4.70 -2.85
CA TYR A 112 -3.94 -3.35 -2.39
C TYR A 112 -5.20 -2.58 -1.99
N GLU A 113 -6.16 -2.44 -2.89
CA GLU A 113 -7.40 -1.69 -2.62
C GLU A 113 -8.19 -2.32 -1.47
N TYR A 114 -8.29 -3.65 -1.44
CA TYR A 114 -9.04 -4.36 -0.41
C TYR A 114 -8.40 -4.24 0.98
N LEU A 115 -7.09 -4.47 1.10
CA LEU A 115 -6.40 -4.32 2.39
C LEU A 115 -6.42 -2.88 2.87
N HIS A 116 -6.17 -1.93 1.99
CA HIS A 116 -6.19 -0.51 2.30
C HIS A 116 -7.58 -0.05 2.79
N TRP A 117 -8.64 -0.54 2.11
CA TRP A 117 -10.00 -0.34 2.58
C TRP A 117 -10.24 -0.91 3.98
N CYS A 118 -9.82 -2.16 4.23
CA CYS A 118 -9.96 -2.80 5.53
C CYS A 118 -9.17 -2.07 6.63
N MET A 119 -8.00 -1.52 6.32
CA MET A 119 -7.18 -0.77 7.27
C MET A 119 -7.87 0.50 7.77
N HIS A 120 -8.56 1.22 6.89
CA HIS A 120 -9.28 2.44 7.27
C HIS A 120 -10.73 2.23 7.70
N LYS A 121 -11.35 1.11 7.28
CA LYS A 121 -12.74 0.76 7.65
C LYS A 121 -12.83 -0.68 8.18
N PRO A 122 -12.34 -0.94 9.40
CA PRO A 122 -12.40 -2.27 10.00
C PRO A 122 -13.85 -2.70 10.24
N GLN A 123 -14.18 -3.96 9.93
CA GLN A 123 -15.50 -4.57 10.09
C GLN A 123 -15.43 -6.02 10.58
N HIS A 124 -14.33 -6.42 11.24
CA HIS A 124 -14.09 -7.78 11.73
C HIS A 124 -14.14 -8.88 10.65
N ARG A 125 -13.74 -8.54 9.40
CA ARG A 125 -13.63 -9.47 8.29
C ARG A 125 -12.60 -10.57 8.59
N LEU A 126 -12.70 -11.72 7.91
CA LEU A 126 -11.75 -12.82 8.12
C LEU A 126 -10.28 -12.39 7.91
N VAL A 127 -10.02 -11.57 6.88
CA VAL A 127 -8.68 -11.05 6.61
C VAL A 127 -8.14 -10.21 7.77
N GLU A 128 -8.98 -9.41 8.40
CA GLU A 128 -8.62 -8.52 9.52
C GLU A 128 -8.23 -9.27 10.79
N ARG A 129 -8.60 -10.55 10.89
CA ARG A 129 -8.24 -11.44 12.03
C ARG A 129 -6.88 -12.12 11.81
N SER A 130 -6.30 -12.02 10.60
CA SER A 130 -5.03 -12.66 10.30
C SER A 130 -3.84 -11.90 10.90
N GLY A 131 -2.82 -12.62 11.33
CA GLY A 131 -1.58 -12.03 11.83
C GLY A 131 -0.86 -11.20 10.75
N ILE A 132 -0.97 -11.61 9.48
CA ILE A 132 -0.39 -10.88 8.33
C ILE A 132 -1.06 -9.51 8.19
N PHE A 133 -2.39 -9.46 8.18
CA PHE A 133 -3.12 -8.19 8.09
C PHE A 133 -2.77 -7.28 9.27
N PHE A 134 -2.66 -7.82 10.46
CA PHE A 134 -2.30 -7.06 11.64
C PHE A 134 -0.92 -6.38 11.51
N VAL A 135 0.07 -7.10 10.99
CA VAL A 135 1.40 -6.53 10.71
C VAL A 135 1.33 -5.46 9.63
N LEU A 136 0.64 -5.73 8.51
CA LEU A 136 0.50 -4.77 7.41
C LEU A 136 -0.28 -3.52 7.80
N ASN A 137 -1.33 -3.67 8.62
CA ASN A 137 -2.08 -2.52 9.13
C ASN A 137 -1.22 -1.66 10.07
N GLY A 138 -0.43 -2.27 10.94
CA GLY A 138 0.55 -1.55 11.76
C GLY A 138 1.62 -0.84 10.93
N HIS A 139 2.06 -1.46 9.83
CA HIS A 139 2.98 -0.89 8.85
C HIS A 139 2.39 0.35 8.17
N HIS A 140 1.14 0.28 7.71
CA HIS A 140 0.43 1.37 7.09
C HIS A 140 0.08 2.50 8.08
N LEU A 141 -0.30 2.19 9.30
CA LEU A 141 -0.47 3.18 10.36
C LEU A 141 0.81 3.99 10.61
N LEU A 142 1.98 3.33 10.61
CA LEU A 142 3.27 4.01 10.71
C LEU A 142 3.56 4.88 9.49
N HIS A 143 3.09 4.50 8.29
CA HIS A 143 3.16 5.32 7.09
C HIS A 143 2.36 6.62 7.26
N HIS A 144 1.14 6.56 7.78
CA HIS A 144 0.33 7.74 8.08
C HIS A 144 0.97 8.67 9.12
N ARG A 145 1.81 8.14 10.00
CA ARG A 145 2.58 8.93 10.95
C ARG A 145 3.87 9.49 10.38
N TYR A 146 4.54 8.71 9.53
CA TYR A 146 5.85 9.01 8.95
C TYR A 146 5.80 8.82 7.43
N MET A 147 5.25 9.80 6.71
CA MET A 147 4.97 9.75 5.27
C MET A 147 6.19 9.47 4.37
N HIS A 148 7.40 9.39 4.94
CA HIS A 148 8.64 9.03 4.24
C HIS A 148 9.12 7.61 4.53
N LYS A 149 8.30 6.79 5.20
CA LYS A 149 8.55 5.39 5.58
C LYS A 149 7.36 4.52 5.19
N ASN A 150 7.59 3.21 5.05
CA ASN A 150 6.53 2.20 4.89
C ASN A 150 5.58 2.47 3.72
N PHE A 151 6.14 2.57 2.52
CA PHE A 151 5.34 2.89 1.33
C PHE A 151 4.52 1.72 0.78
N ASN A 152 4.91 0.47 1.09
CA ASN A 152 4.18 -0.71 0.63
C ASN A 152 2.99 -1.03 1.56
N VAL A 153 1.83 -1.28 0.96
CA VAL A 153 0.62 -1.72 1.65
C VAL A 153 0.49 -3.24 1.62
N VAL A 154 0.89 -3.88 0.50
CA VAL A 154 0.71 -5.32 0.28
C VAL A 154 1.94 -6.12 0.66
N LEU A 155 3.09 -5.85 0.06
CA LEU A 155 4.33 -6.61 0.26
C LEU A 155 5.47 -5.65 0.57
N PRO A 156 5.95 -5.54 1.82
CA PRO A 156 6.96 -4.57 2.24
C PRO A 156 8.39 -4.95 1.80
N LEU A 157 8.53 -5.62 0.65
CA LEU A 157 9.83 -6.06 0.13
C LEU A 157 10.67 -4.86 -0.32
N ALA A 158 10.09 -3.92 -1.05
CA ALA A 158 10.80 -2.73 -1.48
C ALA A 158 11.16 -1.83 -0.29
N ASP A 159 10.28 -1.68 0.70
CA ASP A 159 10.61 -0.96 1.93
C ASP A 159 11.80 -1.57 2.66
N LEU A 160 11.88 -2.90 2.71
CA LEU A 160 13.01 -3.62 3.29
C LEU A 160 14.29 -3.38 2.50
N CYS A 161 14.26 -3.57 1.18
CA CYS A 161 15.44 -3.45 0.31
C CYS A 161 15.96 -2.02 0.22
N LEU A 162 15.07 -1.02 0.29
CA LEU A 162 15.39 0.40 0.10
C LEU A 162 15.48 1.18 1.44
N ASN A 163 15.56 0.45 2.55
CA ASN A 163 15.74 0.99 3.91
C ASN A 163 14.68 2.04 4.31
N THR A 164 13.45 1.82 3.87
CA THR A 164 12.29 2.62 4.28
C THR A 164 11.38 1.88 5.24
N LEU A 165 11.65 0.60 5.51
CA LEU A 165 10.92 -0.20 6.48
C LEU A 165 11.15 0.34 7.90
N LEU A 166 10.07 0.68 8.57
CA LEU A 166 10.04 1.04 9.98
C LEU A 166 9.14 0.06 10.74
N VAL A 167 9.72 -0.70 11.65
CA VAL A 167 8.98 -1.61 12.52
C VAL A 167 8.99 -1.03 13.92
N ARG A 168 7.82 -0.82 14.51
CA ARG A 168 7.71 -0.37 15.91
C ARG A 168 6.77 -1.24 16.72
N SER A 169 7.12 -1.32 17.99
CA SER A 169 6.53 -2.17 19.03
C SER A 169 5.09 -1.82 19.41
N LYS A 170 4.59 -2.62 20.26
CA LYS A 170 3.27 -2.73 20.98
C LYS A 170 2.23 -1.59 20.88
N VAL A 171 2.63 -0.30 20.92
CA VAL A 171 1.68 0.85 20.87
C VAL A 171 0.98 0.98 19.52
N CYS A 172 1.72 0.78 18.42
CA CYS A 172 1.14 0.81 17.07
C CYS A 172 0.15 -0.33 16.83
N PHE A 173 0.37 -1.47 17.46
CA PHE A 173 -0.50 -2.62 17.33
C PHE A 173 -1.83 -2.45 18.07
N ALA A 174 -1.85 -1.77 19.21
CA ALA A 174 -3.08 -1.46 19.92
C ALA A 174 -3.95 -0.48 19.11
N GLN A 175 -3.35 0.58 18.56
CA GLN A 175 -4.05 1.53 17.69
C GLN A 175 -4.59 0.87 16.40
N ALA A 176 -3.80 -0.04 15.81
CA ALA A 176 -4.23 -0.76 14.60
C ALA A 176 -5.43 -1.70 14.84
N ARG A 177 -5.65 -2.14 16.09
CA ARG A 177 -6.85 -2.92 16.49
C ARG A 177 -8.07 -2.07 16.85
N GLY A 178 -7.92 -0.76 16.89
CA GLY A 178 -8.98 0.13 17.39
C GLY A 178 -9.09 0.16 18.92
N ASP A 179 -8.10 -0.41 19.63
CA ASP A 179 -8.04 -0.35 21.08
C ASP A 179 -7.76 1.09 21.53
N HIS A 180 -8.39 1.51 22.62
CA HIS A 180 -8.13 2.83 23.21
C HIS A 180 -6.71 2.90 23.74
N VAL A 181 -5.83 3.63 23.04
CA VAL A 181 -4.48 3.95 23.53
C VAL A 181 -4.53 5.31 24.22
N PRO A 182 -4.18 5.41 25.50
CA PRO A 182 -4.03 6.70 26.16
C PRO A 182 -3.04 7.58 25.39
N ASP A 183 -3.36 8.85 25.25
CA ASP A 183 -2.50 9.84 24.60
C ASP A 183 -1.10 9.81 25.25
N VAL A 184 -0.12 9.27 24.55
CA VAL A 184 1.27 9.33 24.99
C VAL A 184 1.76 10.73 24.63
N GLN A 185 1.63 11.66 25.57
CA GLN A 185 2.26 12.96 25.44
C GLN A 185 3.75 12.76 25.15
N PRO A 186 4.32 13.48 24.17
CA PRO A 186 5.76 13.48 23.98
C PRO A 186 6.41 13.94 25.28
N ARG A 187 7.28 13.10 25.86
CA ARG A 187 8.10 13.51 26.98
C ARG A 187 8.78 14.81 26.59
N ALA A 188 8.47 15.89 27.32
CA ALA A 188 9.25 17.12 27.27
C ALA A 188 10.72 16.73 27.45
N ARG A 189 11.59 17.14 26.55
CA ARG A 189 13.03 17.09 26.79
C ARG A 189 13.28 17.93 28.04
N SER A 190 13.75 17.28 29.09
CA SER A 190 14.38 17.99 30.19
C SER A 190 15.71 18.51 29.67
N ASP A 191 15.73 19.78 29.31
CA ASP A 191 16.98 20.53 29.11
C ASP A 191 17.66 20.62 30.46
N THR A 192 18.71 19.85 30.63
CA THR A 192 19.78 20.09 31.65
C THR A 192 21.10 19.97 30.93
#